data_e1af232ee8843c7fe82ff35a5665eca8
#
_entry.id   e1af232ee8843c7fe82ff35a5665eca8
#
_cell.length_a   1.000
_cell.length_b   1.000
_cell.length_c   1.000
_cell.angle_alpha   90.00
_cell.angle_beta   90.00
_cell.angle_gamma   90.00
#
_symmetry.space_group_name_H-M   'P 1'
#
loop_
_entity.id
_entity.type
_entity.pdbx_description
1 polymer ?
#
loop_
_entity_poly.entity_id
_entity_poly.type
_entity_poly.pdbx_seq_one_letter_code
_entity_poly.pdbx_strand_id
1 'polypeptide(L)'
;MQSEPEILSVATKAEFIRRAVDAGIRRLEVTSFVNPKRVPQMAGAEELVAALPRRDDVTYIGLVLNQRGFERARDCGIDEVGMVVVASDTYNRRNQGVSSEESVQAWLKIAAQARAAGIRANIMVSSAFGCPFDGEVSPERVVEIVRRVAEAEP
;
A
#
# COMPACT_ATOMS: atom_id res chain seq x y z
N MET A 1 2.20 0.34 -13.30
CA MET A 1 2.89 -0.95 -13.56
C MET A 1 2.03 -2.17 -13.18
N GLN A 2 1.21 -2.09 -12.12
CA GLN A 2 0.35 -3.22 -11.71
C GLN A 2 -0.73 -3.57 -12.74
N SER A 3 -1.25 -2.58 -13.48
CA SER A 3 -2.30 -2.73 -14.48
C SER A 3 -1.80 -3.03 -15.89
N GLU A 4 -0.49 -3.18 -16.05
CA GLU A 4 0.08 -3.52 -17.36
C GLU A 4 -0.22 -4.98 -17.72
N PRO A 5 -0.55 -5.27 -18.99
CA PRO A 5 -0.78 -6.65 -19.42
C PRO A 5 0.49 -7.51 -19.37
N GLU A 6 1.65 -6.88 -19.55
CA GLU A 6 2.94 -7.53 -19.51
C GLU A 6 3.59 -7.46 -18.13
N ILE A 7 4.30 -8.49 -17.73
CA ILE A 7 5.12 -8.50 -16.52
C ILE A 7 6.44 -7.81 -16.83
N LEU A 8 6.58 -6.57 -16.36
CA LEU A 8 7.81 -5.81 -16.55
C LEU A 8 8.95 -6.37 -15.67
N SER A 9 10.15 -6.37 -16.19
CA SER A 9 11.35 -6.76 -15.45
C SER A 9 11.63 -5.80 -14.28
N VAL A 10 12.32 -6.27 -13.25
CA VAL A 10 12.78 -5.42 -12.14
C VAL A 10 13.63 -4.24 -12.67
N ALA A 11 14.50 -4.49 -13.64
CA ALA A 11 15.33 -3.45 -14.23
C ALA A 11 14.50 -2.36 -14.94
N THR A 12 13.45 -2.75 -15.67
CA THR A 12 12.54 -1.80 -16.34
C THR A 12 11.78 -0.95 -15.32
N LYS A 13 11.27 -1.58 -14.24
CA LYS A 13 10.57 -0.89 -13.15
C LYS A 13 11.50 0.11 -12.44
N ALA A 14 12.72 -0.31 -12.11
CA ALA A 14 13.72 0.54 -11.44
C ALA A 14 14.12 1.74 -12.32
N GLU A 15 14.30 1.52 -13.62
CA GLU A 15 14.58 2.59 -14.58
C GLU A 15 13.44 3.61 -14.65
N PHE A 16 12.19 3.16 -14.70
CA PHE A 16 11.04 4.05 -14.69
C PHE A 16 10.98 4.91 -13.41
N ILE A 17 11.19 4.28 -12.24
CA ILE A 17 11.22 4.98 -10.95
C ILE A 17 12.36 6.00 -10.91
N ARG A 18 13.56 5.63 -11.39
CA ARG A 18 14.70 6.55 -11.45
C ARG A 18 14.38 7.79 -12.30
N ARG A 19 13.77 7.61 -13.48
CA ARG A 19 13.35 8.74 -14.33
C ARG A 19 12.32 9.63 -13.65
N ALA A 20 11.38 9.05 -12.89
CA ALA A 20 10.41 9.82 -12.12
C ALA A 20 11.09 10.66 -11.03
N VAL A 21 12.08 10.10 -10.34
CA VAL A 21 12.89 10.83 -9.34
C VAL A 21 13.71 11.93 -9.99
N ASP A 22 14.34 11.66 -11.15
CA ASP A 22 15.11 12.65 -11.89
C ASP A 22 14.25 13.79 -12.42
N ALA A 23 12.97 13.50 -12.72
CA ALA A 23 11.97 14.51 -13.08
C ALA A 23 11.45 15.33 -11.88
N GLY A 24 11.92 15.06 -10.67
CA GLY A 24 11.61 15.85 -9.48
C GLY A 24 10.60 15.24 -8.51
N ILE A 25 10.11 14.02 -8.75
CA ILE A 25 9.20 13.37 -7.81
C ILE A 25 10.00 12.90 -6.58
N ARG A 26 9.51 13.23 -5.38
CA ARG A 26 10.22 12.95 -4.12
C ARG A 26 9.48 11.96 -3.20
N ARG A 27 8.26 11.58 -3.50
CA ARG A 27 7.47 10.60 -2.76
C ARG A 27 6.69 9.74 -3.73
N LEU A 28 7.02 8.45 -3.80
CA LEU A 28 6.51 7.52 -4.81
C LEU A 28 6.10 6.18 -4.18
N GLU A 29 4.92 5.69 -4.50
CA GLU A 29 4.58 4.28 -4.30
C GLU A 29 5.26 3.45 -5.40
N VAL A 30 6.30 2.70 -5.03
CA VAL A 30 7.18 2.02 -5.99
C VAL A 30 6.80 0.57 -6.23
N THR A 31 6.17 -0.07 -5.25
CA THR A 31 5.77 -1.48 -5.34
C THR A 31 4.65 -1.82 -4.36
N SER A 32 4.13 -3.03 -4.49
CA SER A 32 3.18 -3.62 -3.56
C SER A 32 3.67 -4.99 -3.09
N PHE A 33 3.65 -5.20 -1.76
CA PHE A 33 4.04 -6.45 -1.11
C PHE A 33 2.86 -7.43 -1.01
N VAL A 34 2.05 -7.46 -2.06
CA VAL A 34 0.94 -8.41 -2.22
C VAL A 34 1.45 -9.80 -2.60
N ASN A 35 0.55 -10.79 -2.57
CA ASN A 35 0.89 -12.13 -3.01
C ASN A 35 1.17 -12.16 -4.53
N PRO A 36 2.40 -12.48 -4.98
CA PRO A 36 2.76 -12.48 -6.40
C PRO A 36 2.02 -13.55 -7.22
N LYS A 37 1.44 -14.58 -6.59
CA LYS A 37 0.57 -15.53 -7.28
C LYS A 37 -0.77 -14.92 -7.66
N ARG A 38 -1.23 -13.88 -6.95
CA ARG A 38 -2.46 -13.14 -7.27
C ARG A 38 -2.20 -11.95 -8.20
N VAL A 39 -1.04 -11.30 -8.02
CA VAL A 39 -0.64 -10.11 -8.80
C VAL A 39 0.79 -10.32 -9.31
N PRO A 40 0.96 -11.11 -10.39
CA PRO A 40 2.30 -11.42 -10.93
C PRO A 40 3.12 -10.19 -11.31
N GLN A 41 2.45 -9.10 -11.71
CA GLN A 41 3.10 -7.82 -12.05
C GLN A 41 3.88 -7.21 -10.86
N MET A 42 3.52 -7.58 -9.62
CA MET A 42 4.18 -7.12 -8.39
C MET A 42 5.24 -8.11 -7.87
N ALA A 43 5.54 -9.16 -8.62
CA ALA A 43 6.68 -10.02 -8.29
C ALA A 43 8.00 -9.23 -8.32
N GLY A 44 8.96 -9.67 -7.49
CA GLY A 44 10.26 -9.00 -7.38
C GLY A 44 10.21 -7.67 -6.61
N ALA A 45 9.30 -7.51 -5.67
CA ALA A 45 9.16 -6.28 -4.89
C ALA A 45 10.43 -5.95 -4.08
N GLU A 46 11.01 -6.94 -3.43
CA GLU A 46 12.24 -6.81 -2.63
C GLU A 46 13.45 -6.48 -3.51
N GLU A 47 13.59 -7.18 -4.63
CA GLU A 47 14.65 -6.93 -5.61
C GLU A 47 14.51 -5.54 -6.24
N LEU A 48 13.27 -5.08 -6.46
CA LEU A 48 13.04 -3.73 -6.96
C LEU A 48 13.50 -2.68 -5.94
N VAL A 49 13.10 -2.81 -4.66
CA VAL A 49 13.52 -1.86 -3.62
C VAL A 49 15.04 -1.86 -3.47
N ALA A 50 15.69 -3.02 -3.53
CA ALA A 50 17.15 -3.13 -3.47
C ALA A 50 17.87 -2.46 -4.67
N ALA A 51 17.21 -2.41 -5.83
CA ALA A 51 17.76 -1.78 -7.04
C ALA A 51 17.57 -0.26 -7.10
N LEU A 52 16.79 0.33 -6.19
CA LEU A 52 16.55 1.78 -6.17
C LEU A 52 17.71 2.52 -5.50
N PRO A 53 18.09 3.71 -6.01
CA PRO A 53 19.11 4.52 -5.37
C PRO A 53 18.62 5.02 -4.00
N ARG A 54 19.44 4.86 -2.96
CA ARG A 54 19.17 5.46 -1.65
C ARG A 54 19.46 6.96 -1.69
N ARG A 55 18.45 7.75 -1.34
CA ARG A 55 18.51 9.21 -1.36
C ARG A 55 17.72 9.77 -0.17
N ASP A 56 18.31 10.67 0.58
CA ASP A 56 17.68 11.29 1.77
C ASP A 56 16.51 12.21 1.40
N ASP A 57 16.47 12.70 0.16
CA ASP A 57 15.43 13.59 -0.35
C ASP A 57 14.27 12.84 -1.05
N VAL A 58 14.27 11.49 -1.08
CA VAL A 58 13.25 10.67 -1.73
C VAL A 58 12.67 9.68 -0.74
N THR A 59 11.35 9.54 -0.76
CA THR A 59 10.60 8.55 0.01
C THR A 59 10.02 7.49 -0.92
N TYR A 60 10.42 6.26 -0.73
CA TYR A 60 9.83 5.11 -1.41
C TYR A 60 8.75 4.47 -0.55
N ILE A 61 7.54 4.37 -1.10
CA ILE A 61 6.37 3.80 -0.43
C ILE A 61 6.13 2.40 -0.97
N GLY A 62 5.87 1.46 -0.07
CA GLY A 62 5.43 0.11 -0.40
C GLY A 62 3.99 -0.14 0.06
N LEU A 63 3.10 -0.56 -0.85
CA LEU A 63 1.74 -0.94 -0.47
C LEU A 63 1.75 -2.28 0.25
N VAL A 64 1.09 -2.36 1.40
CA VAL A 64 0.87 -3.57 2.18
C VAL A 64 -0.62 -3.77 2.46
N LEU A 65 -1.09 -5.01 2.55
CA LEU A 65 -2.49 -5.31 2.85
C LEU A 65 -2.65 -6.16 4.11
N ASN A 66 -1.57 -6.66 4.66
CA ASN A 66 -1.57 -7.53 5.83
C ASN A 66 -0.20 -7.57 6.51
N GLN A 67 -0.12 -8.24 7.65
CA GLN A 67 1.09 -8.38 8.46
C GLN A 67 2.28 -8.93 7.67
N ARG A 68 2.08 -9.98 6.87
CA ARG A 68 3.15 -10.58 6.06
C ARG A 68 3.72 -9.61 5.03
N GLY A 69 2.85 -8.81 4.38
CA GLY A 69 3.28 -7.77 3.46
C GLY A 69 4.10 -6.69 4.16
N PHE A 70 3.68 -6.28 5.36
CA PHE A 70 4.41 -5.33 6.18
C PHE A 70 5.80 -5.85 6.58
N GLU A 71 5.92 -7.08 7.03
CA GLU A 71 7.21 -7.69 7.41
C GLU A 71 8.18 -7.69 6.22
N ARG A 72 7.72 -8.08 5.04
CA ARG A 72 8.51 -8.05 3.81
C ARG A 72 8.96 -6.62 3.46
N ALA A 73 8.07 -5.63 3.56
CA ALA A 73 8.37 -4.23 3.30
C ALA A 73 9.42 -3.68 4.28
N ARG A 74 9.25 -3.94 5.58
CA ARG A 74 10.19 -3.56 6.62
C ARG A 74 11.58 -4.15 6.38
N ASP A 75 11.64 -5.47 6.11
CA ASP A 75 12.90 -6.22 6.02
C ASP A 75 13.72 -5.82 4.78
N CYS A 76 13.09 -5.29 3.74
CA CYS A 76 13.82 -4.73 2.59
C CYS A 76 14.14 -3.22 2.73
N GLY A 77 13.79 -2.59 3.85
CA GLY A 77 14.12 -1.20 4.15
C GLY A 77 13.34 -0.17 3.36
N ILE A 78 12.03 -0.38 3.19
CA ILE A 78 11.14 0.65 2.63
C ILE A 78 11.03 1.85 3.58
N ASP A 79 10.91 3.06 3.05
CA ASP A 79 10.87 4.29 3.87
C ASP A 79 9.49 4.54 4.47
N GLU A 80 8.44 4.10 3.75
CA GLU A 80 7.05 4.30 4.16
C GLU A 80 6.18 3.13 3.69
N VAL A 81 5.23 2.72 4.50
CA VAL A 81 4.21 1.75 4.11
C VAL A 81 2.87 2.43 3.90
N GLY A 82 2.22 2.11 2.78
CA GLY A 82 0.84 2.47 2.49
C GLY A 82 -0.09 1.28 2.71
N MET A 83 -1.29 1.52 3.22
CA MET A 83 -2.34 0.51 3.31
C MET A 83 -3.66 1.05 2.77
N VAL A 84 -4.57 0.16 2.39
CA VAL A 84 -5.91 0.51 1.88
C VAL A 84 -6.97 -0.21 2.70
N VAL A 85 -7.97 0.55 3.15
CA VAL A 85 -9.26 0.03 3.62
C VAL A 85 -10.33 0.44 2.63
N VAL A 86 -11.14 -0.49 2.13
CA VAL A 86 -12.26 -0.17 1.26
C VAL A 86 -13.50 0.07 2.12
N ALA A 87 -14.20 1.19 1.93
CA ALA A 87 -15.37 1.57 2.74
C ALA A 87 -16.54 0.58 2.57
N SER A 88 -16.71 -0.01 1.39
CA SER A 88 -17.66 -1.10 1.11
C SER A 88 -17.06 -2.46 1.52
N ASP A 89 -17.78 -3.19 2.36
CA ASP A 89 -17.36 -4.53 2.80
C ASP A 89 -17.37 -5.53 1.64
N THR A 90 -18.36 -5.46 0.77
CA THR A 90 -18.44 -6.30 -0.44
C THR A 90 -17.19 -6.13 -1.31
N TYR A 91 -16.78 -4.90 -1.55
CA TYR A 91 -15.60 -4.65 -2.37
C TYR A 91 -14.30 -5.04 -1.63
N ASN A 92 -14.19 -4.75 -0.34
CA ASN A 92 -13.01 -5.14 0.43
C ASN A 92 -12.80 -6.66 0.40
N ARG A 93 -13.87 -7.45 0.58
CA ARG A 93 -13.82 -8.92 0.48
C ARG A 93 -13.41 -9.40 -0.91
N ARG A 94 -13.95 -8.80 -1.97
CA ARG A 94 -13.58 -9.16 -3.36
C ARG A 94 -12.13 -8.81 -3.68
N ASN A 95 -11.63 -7.68 -3.19
CA ASN A 95 -10.29 -7.18 -3.48
C ASN A 95 -9.22 -7.83 -2.60
N GLN A 96 -9.45 -7.87 -1.29
CA GLN A 96 -8.44 -8.29 -0.31
C GLN A 96 -8.73 -9.66 0.31
N GLY A 97 -9.94 -10.16 0.21
CA GLY A 97 -10.38 -11.44 0.79
C GLY A 97 -10.80 -11.34 2.26
N VAL A 98 -10.88 -10.14 2.80
CA VAL A 98 -11.24 -9.83 4.20
C VAL A 98 -12.28 -8.71 4.26
N SER A 99 -12.95 -8.54 5.39
CA SER A 99 -13.88 -7.43 5.61
C SER A 99 -13.16 -6.09 5.78
N SER A 100 -13.88 -5.00 5.63
CA SER A 100 -13.35 -3.65 5.94
C SER A 100 -12.90 -3.56 7.39
N GLU A 101 -13.64 -4.19 8.31
CA GLU A 101 -13.30 -4.27 9.74
C GLU A 101 -11.96 -4.99 9.97
N GLU A 102 -11.76 -6.16 9.36
CA GLU A 102 -10.51 -6.90 9.45
C GLU A 102 -9.33 -6.10 8.90
N SER A 103 -9.56 -5.30 7.83
CA SER A 103 -8.55 -4.39 7.29
C SER A 103 -8.22 -3.25 8.26
N VAL A 104 -9.21 -2.67 8.97
CA VAL A 104 -8.98 -1.67 10.03
C VAL A 104 -8.15 -2.28 11.15
N GLN A 105 -8.48 -3.48 11.63
CA GLN A 105 -7.72 -4.16 12.69
C GLN A 105 -6.28 -4.48 12.26
N ALA A 106 -6.08 -4.88 11.01
CA ALA A 106 -4.74 -5.08 10.45
C ALA A 106 -3.95 -3.77 10.42
N TRP A 107 -4.59 -2.66 10.01
CA TRP A 107 -3.98 -1.34 10.01
C TRP A 107 -3.48 -0.90 11.39
N LEU A 108 -4.32 -1.01 12.42
CA LEU A 108 -3.94 -0.60 13.78
C LEU A 108 -2.67 -1.31 14.26
N LYS A 109 -2.55 -2.61 13.94
CA LYS A 109 -1.37 -3.41 14.28
C LYS A 109 -0.14 -3.00 13.46
N ILE A 110 -0.32 -2.81 12.15
CA ILE A 110 0.76 -2.44 11.22
C ILE A 110 1.30 -1.05 11.55
N ALA A 111 0.43 -0.08 11.79
CA ALA A 111 0.83 1.29 12.13
C ALA A 111 1.63 1.35 13.43
N ALA A 112 1.22 0.61 14.46
CA ALA A 112 1.98 0.52 15.71
C ALA A 112 3.38 -0.09 15.50
N GLN A 113 3.49 -1.14 14.69
CA GLN A 113 4.78 -1.78 14.38
C GLN A 113 5.66 -0.90 13.48
N ALA A 114 5.07 -0.20 12.50
CA ALA A 114 5.78 0.74 11.64
C ALA A 114 6.39 1.86 12.47
N ARG A 115 5.62 2.45 13.39
CA ARG A 115 6.09 3.47 14.34
C ARG A 115 7.26 2.94 15.18
N ALA A 116 7.13 1.75 15.75
CA ALA A 116 8.18 1.13 16.55
C ALA A 116 9.47 0.85 15.75
N ALA A 117 9.34 0.64 14.43
CA ALA A 117 10.45 0.44 13.51
C ALA A 117 10.98 1.74 12.88
N GLY A 118 10.41 2.91 13.20
CA GLY A 118 10.78 4.20 12.59
C GLY A 118 10.37 4.33 11.12
N ILE A 119 9.41 3.51 10.65
CA ILE A 119 8.87 3.53 9.30
C ILE A 119 7.60 4.37 9.29
N ARG A 120 7.49 5.31 8.36
CA ARG A 120 6.24 6.06 8.19
C ARG A 120 5.14 5.15 7.67
N ALA A 121 3.91 5.44 8.08
CA ALA A 121 2.74 4.69 7.63
C ALA A 121 1.64 5.64 7.20
N ASN A 122 0.95 5.31 6.13
CA ASN A 122 -0.24 6.01 5.69
C ASN A 122 -1.36 5.02 5.33
N ILE A 123 -2.60 5.49 5.39
CA ILE A 123 -3.76 4.70 5.01
C ILE A 123 -4.68 5.47 4.08
N MET A 124 -5.19 4.77 3.08
CA MET A 124 -6.18 5.28 2.13
C MET A 124 -7.53 4.62 2.39
N VAL A 125 -8.58 5.40 2.49
CA VAL A 125 -9.96 4.89 2.49
C VAL A 125 -10.47 4.91 1.04
N SER A 126 -10.57 3.74 0.43
CA SER A 126 -11.03 3.55 -0.95
C SER A 126 -12.55 3.42 -1.01
N SER A 127 -13.14 3.68 -2.18
CA SER A 127 -14.61 3.66 -2.42
C SER A 127 -15.39 4.58 -1.48
N ALA A 128 -14.79 5.70 -1.07
CA ALA A 128 -15.40 6.63 -0.12
C ALA A 128 -16.67 7.32 -0.64
N PHE A 129 -16.85 7.41 -1.96
CA PHE A 129 -18.01 8.05 -2.59
C PHE A 129 -18.97 7.06 -3.24
N GLY A 130 -18.55 5.83 -3.43
CA GLY A 130 -19.36 4.79 -4.04
C GLY A 130 -18.60 3.51 -4.32
N CYS A 131 -19.36 2.42 -4.36
CA CYS A 131 -18.89 1.06 -4.61
C CYS A 131 -19.49 0.54 -5.91
N PRO A 132 -18.70 -0.08 -6.81
CA PRO A 132 -19.22 -0.62 -8.06
C PRO A 132 -20.18 -1.81 -7.87
N PHE A 133 -20.28 -2.34 -6.63
CA PHE A 133 -21.13 -3.49 -6.29
C PHE A 133 -22.33 -3.09 -5.43
N ASP A 134 -22.14 -2.20 -4.46
CA ASP A 134 -23.15 -1.82 -3.46
C ASP A 134 -23.78 -0.44 -3.75
N GLY A 135 -23.27 0.29 -4.75
CA GLY A 135 -23.74 1.63 -5.06
C GLY A 135 -23.13 2.71 -4.16
N GLU A 136 -23.92 3.69 -3.77
CA GLU A 136 -23.47 4.81 -2.95
C GLU A 136 -23.00 4.36 -1.57
N VAL A 137 -21.90 4.95 -1.10
CA VAL A 137 -21.36 4.76 0.25
C VAL A 137 -21.67 6.00 1.08
N SER A 138 -22.31 5.83 2.23
CA SER A 138 -22.71 6.98 3.05
C SER A 138 -21.50 7.70 3.65
N PRO A 139 -21.54 9.03 3.77
CA PRO A 139 -20.48 9.80 4.43
C PRO A 139 -20.21 9.34 5.87
N GLU A 140 -21.27 8.93 6.59
CA GLU A 140 -21.17 8.45 7.97
C GLU A 140 -20.29 7.21 8.06
N ARG A 141 -20.41 6.29 7.09
CA ARG A 141 -19.57 5.09 7.01
C ARG A 141 -18.09 5.44 6.80
N VAL A 142 -17.82 6.41 5.93
CA VAL A 142 -16.45 6.89 5.69
C VAL A 142 -15.88 7.53 6.95
N VAL A 143 -16.65 8.41 7.61
CA VAL A 143 -16.25 9.07 8.85
C VAL A 143 -15.98 8.06 9.97
N GLU A 144 -16.82 7.03 10.10
CA GLU A 144 -16.60 5.93 11.06
C GLU A 144 -15.23 5.26 10.83
N ILE A 145 -14.95 4.86 9.59
CA ILE A 145 -13.66 4.23 9.25
C ILE A 145 -12.50 5.17 9.53
N VAL A 146 -12.60 6.44 9.09
CA VAL A 146 -11.54 7.44 9.29
C VAL A 146 -11.23 7.65 10.77
N ARG A 147 -12.26 7.77 11.63
CA ARG A 147 -12.06 7.91 13.08
C ARG A 147 -11.28 6.72 13.64
N ARG A 148 -11.64 5.52 13.26
CA ARG A 148 -11.01 4.30 13.76
C ARG A 148 -9.57 4.13 13.27
N VAL A 149 -9.31 4.39 11.99
CA VAL A 149 -7.92 4.31 11.48
C VAL A 149 -7.02 5.41 12.04
N ALA A 150 -7.59 6.55 12.42
CA ALA A 150 -6.86 7.64 13.08
C ALA A 150 -6.44 7.29 14.52
N GLU A 151 -7.07 6.31 15.18
CA GLU A 151 -6.63 5.82 16.51
C GLU A 151 -5.19 5.26 16.49
N ALA A 152 -4.71 4.85 15.33
CA ALA A 152 -3.33 4.39 15.18
C ALA A 152 -2.29 5.52 15.33
N GLU A 153 -2.70 6.79 15.27
CA GLU A 153 -1.78 7.97 15.28
C GLU A 153 -0.58 7.77 14.34
N PRO A 154 -0.81 7.53 13.03
CA PRO A 154 0.23 7.20 12.08
C PRO A 154 1.21 8.36 11.81
#